data_c654d65bb9c3de34f47592371a292454
#
_entry.id   c654d65bb9c3de34f47592371a292454
#
_cell.length_a   1.000
_cell.length_b   1.000
_cell.length_c   1.000
_cell.angle_alpha   90.00
_cell.angle_beta   90.00
_cell.angle_gamma   90.00
#
_symmetry.space_group_name_H-M   'P 1'
#
loop_
_entity.id
_entity.type
_entity.pdbx_description
1 polymer ?
#
loop_
_entity_poly.entity_id
_entity_poly.type
_entity_poly.pdbx_seq_one_letter_code
_entity_poly.pdbx_strand_id
1 'polypeptide(L)'
;GRRITGRRERQAGSEYQRPRAGRACAGRLHHTAIQHFSGLRILRQPFAETLFCFLCSSTKQIPQIKAICEAVALDMGEALADGSHALPTWAAIAEAGETRLRAAKLGYRARYIYQTARFLAERPGWLESTEVAPTKEARARLLELPGVGRKIADCTLLFGAGRLEAFPIDTWVEKILTHSYQLEGWKLTQLQDFARIHFGNSSGYAQQYLFAAARAGLIRS
;
A
#
# COMPACT_ATOMS: atom_id res chain seq x y z
N GLY A 1 -25.92 -32.80 -48.78
CA GLY A 1 -24.70 -32.15 -48.38
C GLY A 1 -24.97 -30.70 -47.89
N ARG A 2 -25.00 -30.46 -46.58
CA ARG A 2 -25.01 -29.10 -46.00
C ARG A 2 -23.64 -28.83 -45.43
N ARG A 3 -22.92 -27.84 -45.96
CA ARG A 3 -21.68 -27.31 -45.40
C ARG A 3 -22.03 -26.46 -44.20
N ILE A 4 -21.48 -26.82 -43.03
CA ILE A 4 -21.50 -25.97 -41.82
C ILE A 4 -20.21 -25.16 -41.85
N THR A 5 -20.32 -23.87 -42.12
CA THR A 5 -19.22 -22.91 -42.02
C THR A 5 -19.07 -22.53 -40.58
N GLY A 6 -18.05 -23.10 -39.91
CA GLY A 6 -17.65 -22.72 -38.57
C GLY A 6 -17.02 -21.32 -38.59
N ARG A 7 -17.70 -20.37 -37.99
CA ARG A 7 -17.19 -19.02 -37.70
C ARG A 7 -16.22 -19.13 -36.53
N ARG A 8 -14.92 -19.06 -36.80
CA ARG A 8 -13.90 -18.92 -35.76
C ARG A 8 -14.06 -17.54 -35.13
N GLU A 9 -14.54 -17.50 -33.91
CA GLU A 9 -14.42 -16.32 -33.04
C GLU A 9 -12.94 -16.09 -32.77
N ARG A 10 -12.40 -14.99 -33.30
CA ARG A 10 -11.07 -14.49 -32.94
C ARG A 10 -11.20 -13.90 -31.54
N GLN A 11 -10.69 -14.61 -30.56
CA GLN A 11 -10.36 -14.03 -29.27
C GLN A 11 -9.33 -12.92 -29.55
N ALA A 12 -9.75 -11.67 -29.38
CA ALA A 12 -8.87 -10.51 -29.35
C ALA A 12 -8.06 -10.56 -28.05
N GLY A 13 -6.99 -11.33 -28.05
CA GLY A 13 -5.93 -11.18 -27.09
C GLY A 13 -5.30 -9.82 -27.37
N SER A 14 -5.50 -8.84 -26.49
CA SER A 14 -4.80 -7.57 -26.52
C SER A 14 -3.32 -7.86 -26.33
N GLU A 15 -2.58 -7.98 -27.42
CA GLU A 15 -1.11 -8.00 -27.41
C GLU A 15 -0.64 -6.65 -26.89
N TYR A 16 -0.24 -6.66 -25.62
CA TYR A 16 0.34 -5.53 -24.94
C TYR A 16 1.73 -5.27 -25.53
N GLN A 17 1.79 -4.44 -26.58
CA GLN A 17 3.07 -4.00 -27.17
C GLN A 17 3.76 -3.02 -26.23
N ARG A 18 4.76 -3.48 -25.50
CA ARG A 18 5.63 -2.66 -24.65
C ARG A 18 6.44 -1.69 -25.52
N PRO A 19 6.48 -0.38 -25.24
CA PRO A 19 7.36 0.55 -25.93
C PRO A 19 8.84 0.14 -25.71
N ARG A 20 9.57 -0.13 -26.79
CA ARG A 20 10.97 -0.60 -26.74
C ARG A 20 11.93 0.40 -26.08
N ALA A 21 11.67 1.71 -26.20
CA ALA A 21 12.49 2.79 -25.63
C ALA A 21 12.39 2.87 -24.10
N GLY A 22 11.22 2.60 -23.50
CA GLY A 22 11.02 2.66 -22.06
C GLY A 22 11.79 1.59 -21.27
N ARG A 23 12.08 0.42 -21.86
CA ARG A 23 12.80 -0.66 -21.18
C ARG A 23 14.25 -0.34 -20.85
N ALA A 24 14.98 0.31 -21.75
CA ALA A 24 16.39 0.67 -21.53
C ALA A 24 16.54 1.81 -20.50
N CYS A 25 15.59 2.75 -20.46
CA CYS A 25 15.56 3.83 -19.48
C CYS A 25 15.17 3.30 -18.08
N ALA A 26 14.11 2.50 -18.00
CA ALA A 26 13.62 1.89 -16.77
C ALA A 26 14.66 1.00 -16.08
N GLY A 27 15.39 0.19 -16.84
CA GLY A 27 16.49 -0.64 -16.32
C GLY A 27 17.61 0.19 -15.70
N ARG A 28 18.00 1.31 -16.32
CA ARG A 28 19.02 2.22 -15.79
C ARG A 28 18.58 2.92 -14.51
N LEU A 29 17.33 3.39 -14.44
CA LEU A 29 16.78 4.05 -13.25
C LEU A 29 16.80 3.13 -12.02
N HIS A 30 16.36 1.89 -12.19
CA HIS A 30 16.39 0.89 -11.13
C HIS A 30 17.82 0.56 -10.72
N HIS A 31 18.72 0.38 -11.66
CA HIS A 31 20.14 0.11 -11.39
C HIS A 31 20.80 1.24 -10.61
N THR A 32 20.57 2.50 -10.99
CA THR A 32 21.06 3.69 -10.26
C THR A 32 20.50 3.72 -8.84
N ALA A 33 19.20 3.47 -8.67
CA ALA A 33 18.58 3.43 -7.34
C ALA A 33 19.19 2.33 -6.46
N ILE A 34 19.38 1.12 -6.98
CA ILE A 34 19.97 -0.01 -6.26
C ILE A 34 21.42 0.29 -5.86
N GLN A 35 22.22 0.86 -6.77
CA GLN A 35 23.61 1.23 -6.46
C GLN A 35 23.69 2.29 -5.36
N HIS A 36 22.85 3.33 -5.43
CA HIS A 36 22.86 4.43 -4.46
C HIS A 36 22.38 4.01 -3.08
N PHE A 37 21.35 3.16 -3.02
CA PHE A 37 20.77 2.66 -1.77
C PHE A 37 21.14 1.18 -1.52
N SER A 38 22.38 0.80 -1.82
CA SER A 38 22.84 -0.55 -1.56
C SER A 38 22.54 -0.99 -0.12
N GLY A 39 21.92 -2.16 0.02
CA GLY A 39 21.54 -2.68 1.32
C GLY A 39 20.25 -2.13 1.91
N LEU A 40 19.42 -1.38 1.16
CA LEU A 40 18.07 -0.99 1.59
C LEU A 40 17.30 -2.21 2.11
N ARG A 41 16.65 -2.06 3.27
CA ARG A 41 15.83 -3.08 3.89
C ARG A 41 14.41 -2.56 4.13
N ILE A 42 13.42 -3.40 3.86
CA ILE A 42 12.04 -3.16 4.25
C ILE A 42 11.84 -3.81 5.62
N LEU A 43 11.52 -2.99 6.62
CA LEU A 43 11.22 -3.48 7.96
C LEU A 43 9.80 -4.06 7.97
N ARG A 44 9.67 -5.29 8.48
CA ARG A 44 8.37 -5.86 8.79
C ARG A 44 7.90 -5.31 10.13
N GLN A 45 6.69 -4.76 10.15
CA GLN A 45 6.05 -4.15 11.31
C GLN A 45 4.83 -4.99 11.73
N PRO A 46 4.31 -4.86 12.97
CA PRO A 46 3.07 -5.52 13.35
C PRO A 46 1.93 -5.16 12.38
N PHE A 47 1.21 -6.17 11.92
CA PHE A 47 0.20 -6.02 10.85
C PHE A 47 -0.92 -5.05 11.24
N ALA A 48 -1.43 -5.18 12.48
CA ALA A 48 -2.48 -4.34 13.04
C ALA A 48 -2.08 -2.85 13.11
N GLU A 49 -0.85 -2.58 13.59
CA GLU A 49 -0.32 -1.22 13.70
C GLU A 49 -0.03 -0.61 12.32
N THR A 50 0.45 -1.44 11.39
CA THR A 50 0.70 -1.02 10.01
C THR A 50 -0.59 -0.53 9.35
N LEU A 51 -1.69 -1.28 9.50
CA LEU A 51 -3.00 -0.87 9.01
C LEU A 51 -3.43 0.48 9.61
N PHE A 52 -3.30 0.66 10.92
CA PHE A 52 -3.64 1.91 11.60
C PHE A 52 -2.81 3.08 11.07
N CYS A 53 -1.50 2.94 11.02
CA CYS A 53 -0.58 3.99 10.54
C CYS A 53 -0.89 4.42 9.09
N PHE A 54 -1.21 3.47 8.22
CA PHE A 54 -1.55 3.79 6.83
C PHE A 54 -2.96 4.38 6.68
N LEU A 55 -3.92 4.03 7.52
CA LEU A 55 -5.20 4.75 7.61
C LEU A 55 -5.01 6.22 8.02
N CYS A 56 -4.04 6.51 8.88
CA CYS A 56 -3.67 7.88 9.25
C CYS A 56 -2.99 8.66 8.11
N SER A 57 -2.42 7.98 7.12
CA SER A 57 -1.53 8.57 6.11
C SER A 57 -2.20 9.37 5.00
N SER A 58 -3.50 9.18 4.75
CA SER A 58 -4.21 9.83 3.64
C SER A 58 -4.07 11.35 3.69
N THR A 59 -3.58 11.99 2.61
CA THR A 59 -3.39 13.45 2.49
C THR A 59 -2.54 14.09 3.60
N LYS A 60 -1.65 13.34 4.24
CA LYS A 60 -0.78 13.81 5.32
C LYS A 60 0.69 13.62 4.96
N GLN A 61 1.51 14.55 5.44
CA GLN A 61 2.97 14.41 5.39
C GLN A 61 3.47 13.53 6.55
N ILE A 62 4.62 12.92 6.40
CA ILE A 62 5.21 12.00 7.39
C ILE A 62 5.28 12.60 8.81
N PRO A 63 5.73 13.87 9.01
CA PRO A 63 5.73 14.47 10.35
C PRO A 63 4.34 14.54 10.99
N GLN A 64 3.31 14.82 10.18
CA GLN A 64 1.93 14.87 10.67
C GLN A 64 1.40 13.48 11.03
N ILE A 65 1.77 12.45 10.27
CA ILE A 65 1.39 11.06 10.57
C ILE A 65 2.03 10.63 11.89
N LYS A 66 3.31 10.90 12.09
CA LYS A 66 4.02 10.62 13.35
C LYS A 66 3.34 11.29 14.52
N ALA A 67 3.06 12.59 14.44
CA ALA A 67 2.40 13.35 15.51
C ALA A 67 0.99 12.81 15.82
N ILE A 68 0.24 12.34 14.83
CA ILE A 68 -1.07 11.70 15.04
C ILE A 68 -0.90 10.36 15.76
N CYS A 69 0.01 9.49 15.30
CA CYS A 69 0.25 8.20 15.94
C CYS A 69 0.72 8.37 17.39
N GLU A 70 1.62 9.33 17.64
CA GLU A 70 2.08 9.66 18.97
C GLU A 70 0.95 10.17 19.88
N ALA A 71 0.13 11.10 19.40
CA ALA A 71 -1.02 11.60 20.14
C ALA A 71 -2.03 10.50 20.49
N VAL A 72 -2.28 9.57 19.55
CA VAL A 72 -3.17 8.42 19.77
C VAL A 72 -2.57 7.43 20.76
N ALA A 73 -1.25 7.17 20.68
CA ALA A 73 -0.55 6.31 21.63
C ALA A 73 -0.60 6.88 23.05
N LEU A 74 -0.28 8.16 23.20
CA LEU A 74 -0.32 8.84 24.50
C LEU A 74 -1.73 8.89 25.12
N ASP A 75 -2.77 9.07 24.30
CA ASP A 75 -4.14 9.22 24.78
C ASP A 75 -4.81 7.88 25.11
N MET A 76 -4.56 6.83 24.30
CA MET A 76 -5.34 5.59 24.35
C MET A 76 -4.46 4.32 24.45
N GLY A 77 -3.15 4.45 24.32
CA GLY A 77 -2.22 3.33 24.34
C GLY A 77 -1.78 2.94 25.74
N GLU A 78 -1.22 1.75 25.86
CA GLU A 78 -0.62 1.24 27.09
C GLU A 78 0.74 1.89 27.33
N ALA A 79 1.01 2.34 28.55
CA ALA A 79 2.31 2.85 28.95
C ALA A 79 3.34 1.71 29.02
N LEU A 80 4.51 1.91 28.40
CA LEU A 80 5.62 0.95 28.40
C LEU A 80 6.64 1.29 29.48
N ALA A 81 7.48 0.31 29.82
CA ALA A 81 8.47 0.44 30.90
C ALA A 81 9.54 1.52 30.64
N ASP A 82 9.76 1.89 29.39
CA ASP A 82 10.69 2.94 28.96
C ASP A 82 10.09 4.36 28.94
N GLY A 83 8.82 4.50 29.38
CA GLY A 83 8.08 5.75 29.39
C GLY A 83 7.42 6.10 28.05
N SER A 84 7.56 5.29 27.01
CA SER A 84 6.82 5.41 25.77
C SER A 84 5.41 4.77 25.88
N HIS A 85 4.60 4.90 24.86
CA HIS A 85 3.27 4.30 24.80
C HIS A 85 3.13 3.46 23.53
N ALA A 86 2.56 2.25 23.67
CA ALA A 86 2.17 1.42 22.55
C ALA A 86 0.99 2.07 21.77
N LEU A 87 0.83 1.75 20.51
CA LEU A 87 -0.41 2.09 19.82
C LEU A 87 -1.58 1.29 20.44
N PRO A 88 -2.77 1.88 20.57
CA PRO A 88 -3.92 1.19 21.13
C PRO A 88 -4.35 0.00 20.26
N THR A 89 -4.88 -1.03 20.88
CA THR A 89 -5.51 -2.13 20.18
C THR A 89 -6.76 -1.67 19.42
N TRP A 90 -7.16 -2.41 18.40
CA TRP A 90 -8.40 -2.11 17.68
C TRP A 90 -9.65 -2.15 18.58
N ALA A 91 -9.66 -3.00 19.60
CA ALA A 91 -10.71 -3.03 20.61
C ALA A 91 -10.75 -1.73 21.44
N ALA A 92 -9.59 -1.27 21.92
CA ALA A 92 -9.49 -0.01 22.67
C ALA A 92 -9.93 1.19 21.81
N ILE A 93 -9.60 1.20 20.50
CA ILE A 93 -10.06 2.24 19.56
C ILE A 93 -11.59 2.20 19.40
N ALA A 94 -12.19 1.00 19.32
CA ALA A 94 -13.64 0.85 19.22
C ALA A 94 -14.36 1.35 20.48
N GLU A 95 -13.81 1.11 21.66
CA GLU A 95 -14.33 1.59 22.94
C GLU A 95 -14.18 3.11 23.11
N ALA A 96 -13.04 3.66 22.69
CA ALA A 96 -12.76 5.10 22.79
C ALA A 96 -13.73 5.97 21.99
N GLY A 97 -14.23 5.47 20.87
CA GLY A 97 -15.21 6.12 20.03
C GLY A 97 -14.64 7.19 19.09
N GLU A 98 -15.46 7.61 18.12
CA GLU A 98 -15.03 8.55 17.07
C GLU A 98 -14.66 9.93 17.62
N THR A 99 -15.35 10.42 18.66
CA THR A 99 -15.10 11.76 19.22
C THR A 99 -13.68 11.89 19.77
N ARG A 100 -13.19 10.87 20.47
CA ARG A 100 -11.84 10.85 21.02
C ARG A 100 -10.78 10.80 19.93
N LEU A 101 -11.01 10.02 18.87
CA LEU A 101 -10.14 10.01 17.68
C LEU A 101 -10.10 11.38 16.98
N ARG A 102 -11.20 12.11 16.91
CA ARG A 102 -11.23 13.47 16.34
C ARG A 102 -10.37 14.44 17.15
N ALA A 103 -10.40 14.34 18.49
CA ALA A 103 -9.55 15.15 19.37
C ALA A 103 -8.05 14.92 19.10
N ALA A 104 -7.64 13.71 18.72
CA ALA A 104 -6.26 13.37 18.29
C ALA A 104 -5.90 13.87 16.87
N LYS A 105 -6.63 14.86 16.34
CA LYS A 105 -6.37 15.52 15.04
C LYS A 105 -6.48 14.61 13.81
N LEU A 106 -7.18 13.49 13.92
CA LEU A 106 -7.42 12.56 12.81
C LEU A 106 -8.36 13.15 11.74
N GLY A 107 -9.15 14.16 12.07
CA GLY A 107 -10.10 14.80 11.15
C GLY A 107 -11.11 13.78 10.60
N TYR A 108 -11.37 13.79 9.30
CA TYR A 108 -12.31 12.87 8.64
C TYR A 108 -11.91 11.38 8.75
N ARG A 109 -10.62 11.08 9.02
CA ARG A 109 -10.11 9.71 9.17
C ARG A 109 -10.63 9.06 10.43
N ALA A 110 -10.95 9.84 11.45
CA ALA A 110 -11.50 9.34 12.71
C ALA A 110 -12.70 8.43 12.48
N ARG A 111 -13.61 8.81 11.57
CA ARG A 111 -14.78 8.00 11.20
C ARG A 111 -14.39 6.65 10.62
N TYR A 112 -13.46 6.63 9.67
CA TYR A 112 -13.04 5.37 9.01
C TYR A 112 -12.29 4.46 9.98
N ILE A 113 -11.39 5.01 10.80
CA ILE A 113 -10.64 4.27 11.81
C ILE A 113 -11.60 3.70 12.85
N TYR A 114 -12.57 4.48 13.33
CA TYR A 114 -13.57 4.01 14.26
C TYR A 114 -14.44 2.89 13.67
N GLN A 115 -14.91 3.05 12.44
CA GLN A 115 -15.71 2.03 11.78
C GLN A 115 -14.90 0.74 11.54
N THR A 116 -13.63 0.86 11.15
CA THR A 116 -12.71 -0.28 11.04
C THR A 116 -12.49 -0.96 12.39
N ALA A 117 -12.31 -0.19 13.46
CA ALA A 117 -12.15 -0.73 14.81
C ALA A 117 -13.38 -1.51 15.25
N ARG A 118 -14.59 -0.98 15.03
CA ARG A 118 -15.85 -1.68 15.29
C ARG A 118 -15.98 -2.97 14.49
N PHE A 119 -15.67 -2.92 13.18
CA PHE A 119 -15.71 -4.10 12.32
C PHE A 119 -14.80 -5.21 12.85
N LEU A 120 -13.59 -4.86 13.30
CA LEU A 120 -12.61 -5.81 13.83
C LEU A 120 -12.99 -6.31 15.24
N ALA A 121 -13.52 -5.45 16.10
CA ALA A 121 -13.98 -5.84 17.43
C ALA A 121 -15.14 -6.87 17.40
N GLU A 122 -16.02 -6.78 16.39
CA GLU A 122 -17.11 -7.73 16.15
C GLU A 122 -16.63 -9.06 15.52
N ARG A 123 -15.35 -9.14 15.07
CA ARG A 123 -14.77 -10.29 14.33
C ARG A 123 -13.40 -10.68 14.86
N PRO A 124 -13.31 -11.23 16.07
CA PRO A 124 -12.03 -11.68 16.63
C PRO A 124 -11.30 -12.65 15.69
N GLY A 125 -9.98 -12.48 15.52
CA GLY A 125 -9.16 -13.31 14.65
C GLY A 125 -9.25 -12.98 13.15
N TRP A 126 -10.10 -12.00 12.76
CA TRP A 126 -10.23 -11.64 11.34
C TRP A 126 -8.95 -11.02 10.77
N LEU A 127 -8.28 -10.19 11.54
CA LEU A 127 -7.06 -9.50 11.11
C LEU A 127 -5.89 -10.48 11.01
N GLU A 128 -5.73 -11.35 11.99
CA GLU A 128 -4.71 -12.42 12.03
C GLU A 128 -4.90 -13.41 10.88
N SER A 129 -6.14 -13.84 10.64
CA SER A 129 -6.46 -14.70 9.50
C SER A 129 -6.22 -14.01 8.15
N THR A 130 -6.39 -12.70 8.10
CA THR A 130 -6.10 -11.89 6.89
C THR A 130 -4.59 -11.79 6.65
N GLU A 131 -3.79 -11.61 7.70
CA GLU A 131 -2.32 -11.52 7.58
C GLU A 131 -1.72 -12.78 6.95
N VAL A 132 -2.22 -13.97 7.33
CA VAL A 132 -1.70 -15.25 6.84
C VAL A 132 -2.33 -15.72 5.52
N ALA A 133 -3.44 -15.14 5.11
CA ALA A 133 -4.13 -15.48 3.86
C ALA A 133 -3.24 -15.22 2.62
N PRO A 134 -3.48 -15.90 1.49
CA PRO A 134 -2.82 -15.59 0.22
C PRO A 134 -2.97 -14.11 -0.15
N THR A 135 -1.96 -13.49 -0.74
CA THR A 135 -1.91 -12.03 -1.00
C THR A 135 -3.16 -11.48 -1.70
N LYS A 136 -3.70 -12.22 -2.67
CA LYS A 136 -4.91 -11.81 -3.39
C LYS A 136 -6.13 -11.76 -2.46
N GLU A 137 -6.29 -12.76 -1.61
CA GLU A 137 -7.38 -12.86 -0.65
C GLU A 137 -7.22 -11.83 0.47
N ALA A 138 -6.03 -11.73 1.07
CA ALA A 138 -5.72 -10.74 2.09
C ALA A 138 -6.00 -9.31 1.60
N ARG A 139 -5.64 -9.01 0.35
CA ARG A 139 -5.95 -7.71 -0.26
C ARG A 139 -7.45 -7.50 -0.42
N ALA A 140 -8.19 -8.50 -0.88
CA ALA A 140 -9.64 -8.41 -1.02
C ALA A 140 -10.31 -8.13 0.33
N ARG A 141 -9.92 -8.84 1.37
CA ARG A 141 -10.40 -8.62 2.75
C ARG A 141 -10.07 -7.22 3.24
N LEU A 142 -8.82 -6.76 3.11
CA LEU A 142 -8.45 -5.40 3.53
C LEU A 142 -9.29 -4.32 2.84
N LEU A 143 -9.68 -4.52 1.59
CA LEU A 143 -10.54 -3.59 0.84
C LEU A 143 -12.00 -3.53 1.36
N GLU A 144 -12.44 -4.49 2.20
CA GLU A 144 -13.74 -4.46 2.87
C GLU A 144 -13.76 -3.44 4.02
N LEU A 145 -12.58 -3.08 4.55
CA LEU A 145 -12.47 -2.18 5.69
C LEU A 145 -12.75 -0.72 5.30
N PRO A 146 -13.55 0.01 6.09
CA PRO A 146 -13.83 1.41 5.84
C PRO A 146 -12.57 2.26 5.72
N GLY A 147 -12.47 3.03 4.66
CA GLY A 147 -11.33 3.91 4.39
C GLY A 147 -10.08 3.21 3.82
N VAL A 148 -10.08 1.90 3.67
CA VAL A 148 -8.99 1.15 3.07
C VAL A 148 -9.16 1.06 1.56
N GLY A 149 -8.39 1.88 0.84
CA GLY A 149 -8.22 1.77 -0.61
C GLY A 149 -7.04 0.88 -0.97
N ARG A 150 -6.85 0.66 -2.28
CA ARG A 150 -5.79 -0.21 -2.80
C ARG A 150 -4.39 0.14 -2.27
N LYS A 151 -4.06 1.43 -2.21
CA LYS A 151 -2.75 1.89 -1.69
C LYS A 151 -2.54 1.47 -0.23
N ILE A 152 -3.55 1.64 0.62
CA ILE A 152 -3.46 1.28 2.04
C ILE A 152 -3.36 -0.23 2.19
N ALA A 153 -4.18 -1.00 1.45
CA ALA A 153 -4.10 -2.46 1.44
C ALA A 153 -2.72 -2.96 1.03
N ASP A 154 -2.15 -2.45 -0.07
CA ASP A 154 -0.82 -2.86 -0.54
C ASP A 154 0.30 -2.42 0.41
N CYS A 155 0.19 -1.25 1.06
CA CYS A 155 1.12 -0.85 2.12
C CYS A 155 1.05 -1.81 3.33
N THR A 156 -0.15 -2.14 3.78
CA THR A 156 -0.35 -3.07 4.91
C THR A 156 0.23 -4.45 4.59
N LEU A 157 0.03 -4.94 3.38
CA LEU A 157 0.59 -6.22 2.93
C LEU A 157 2.11 -6.20 2.83
N LEU A 158 2.68 -5.12 2.27
CA LEU A 158 4.13 -5.00 2.09
C LEU A 158 4.85 -4.88 3.44
N PHE A 159 4.44 -3.93 4.27
CA PHE A 159 5.15 -3.58 5.50
C PHE A 159 4.69 -4.40 6.72
N GLY A 160 3.44 -4.85 6.76
CA GLY A 160 2.90 -5.65 7.85
C GLY A 160 3.03 -7.14 7.62
N ALA A 161 2.60 -7.65 6.47
CA ALA A 161 2.65 -9.08 6.17
C ALA A 161 3.93 -9.52 5.43
N GLY A 162 4.81 -8.59 5.01
CA GLY A 162 6.04 -8.89 4.27
C GLY A 162 5.80 -9.42 2.85
N ARG A 163 4.67 -9.05 2.22
CA ARG A 163 4.31 -9.49 0.87
C ARG A 163 5.05 -8.66 -0.17
N LEU A 164 6.21 -9.13 -0.61
CA LEU A 164 7.10 -8.40 -1.53
C LEU A 164 6.51 -8.19 -2.93
N GLU A 165 5.48 -8.93 -3.29
CA GLU A 165 4.71 -8.74 -4.53
C GLU A 165 3.66 -7.63 -4.42
N ALA A 166 3.44 -7.03 -3.25
CA ALA A 166 2.59 -5.86 -3.09
C ALA A 166 3.32 -4.60 -3.56
N PHE A 167 2.66 -3.82 -4.41
CA PHE A 167 3.22 -2.60 -5.00
C PHE A 167 2.31 -1.42 -4.69
N PRO A 168 2.51 -0.74 -3.55
CA PRO A 168 1.73 0.44 -3.22
C PRO A 168 1.99 1.57 -4.20
N ILE A 169 0.94 2.07 -4.87
CA ILE A 169 1.01 3.24 -5.73
C ILE A 169 0.42 4.43 -4.97
N ASP A 170 1.28 5.32 -4.52
CA ASP A 170 0.92 6.64 -4.04
C ASP A 170 1.17 7.71 -5.12
N THR A 171 0.92 8.96 -4.81
CA THR A 171 1.11 10.07 -5.75
C THR A 171 2.57 10.22 -6.22
N TRP A 172 3.55 9.84 -5.41
CA TRP A 172 4.96 9.86 -5.80
C TRP A 172 5.28 8.73 -6.78
N VAL A 173 4.88 7.51 -6.43
CA VAL A 173 5.10 6.33 -7.28
C VAL A 173 4.32 6.46 -8.60
N GLU A 174 3.10 7.01 -8.57
CA GLU A 174 2.33 7.29 -9.79
C GLU A 174 3.09 8.24 -10.72
N LYS A 175 3.62 9.35 -10.18
CA LYS A 175 4.44 10.29 -10.97
C LYS A 175 5.71 9.66 -11.52
N ILE A 176 6.40 8.82 -10.73
CA ILE A 176 7.57 8.10 -11.21
C ILE A 176 7.21 7.20 -12.38
N LEU A 177 6.15 6.41 -12.25
CA LEU A 177 5.68 5.52 -13.31
C LEU A 177 5.28 6.31 -14.56
N THR A 178 4.57 7.41 -14.38
CA THR A 178 4.12 8.27 -15.47
C THR A 178 5.31 8.90 -16.21
N HIS A 179 6.18 9.61 -15.49
CA HIS A 179 7.26 10.38 -16.14
C HIS A 179 8.49 9.52 -16.49
N SER A 180 8.96 8.71 -15.53
CA SER A 180 10.22 7.98 -15.71
C SER A 180 10.05 6.67 -16.51
N TYR A 181 8.85 6.09 -16.52
CA TYR A 181 8.52 4.92 -17.32
C TYR A 181 7.67 5.25 -18.56
N GLN A 182 7.35 6.54 -18.78
CA GLN A 182 6.58 7.01 -19.94
C GLN A 182 5.20 6.35 -20.04
N LEU A 183 4.49 6.31 -18.91
CA LEU A 183 3.15 5.71 -18.82
C LEU A 183 2.06 6.78 -18.65
N GLU A 184 2.23 7.93 -19.32
CA GLU A 184 1.26 9.02 -19.31
C GLU A 184 -0.12 8.52 -19.80
N GLY A 185 -1.18 8.95 -19.11
CA GLY A 185 -2.56 8.59 -19.46
C GLY A 185 -3.00 7.20 -19.04
N TRP A 186 -2.12 6.41 -18.40
CA TRP A 186 -2.50 5.09 -17.91
C TRP A 186 -3.37 5.20 -16.66
N LYS A 187 -4.41 4.36 -16.60
CA LYS A 187 -5.25 4.24 -15.41
C LYS A 187 -4.49 3.51 -14.30
N LEU A 188 -4.86 3.76 -13.05
CA LEU A 188 -4.22 3.14 -11.89
C LEU A 188 -4.17 1.60 -11.97
N THR A 189 -5.21 0.97 -12.49
CA THR A 189 -5.25 -0.49 -12.72
C THR A 189 -4.19 -0.95 -13.72
N GLN A 190 -3.96 -0.20 -14.78
CA GLN A 190 -2.94 -0.50 -15.79
C GLN A 190 -1.52 -0.31 -15.20
N LEU A 191 -1.30 0.73 -14.37
CA LEU A 191 -0.04 0.92 -13.65
C LEU A 191 0.24 -0.22 -12.67
N GLN A 192 -0.78 -0.76 -12.00
CA GLN A 192 -0.67 -1.92 -11.13
C GLN A 192 -0.30 -3.19 -11.89
N ASP A 193 -0.93 -3.44 -13.04
CA ASP A 193 -0.61 -4.57 -13.89
C ASP A 193 0.81 -4.44 -14.48
N PHE A 194 1.20 -3.24 -14.90
CA PHE A 194 2.56 -2.96 -15.31
C PHE A 194 3.57 -3.31 -14.22
N ALA A 195 3.36 -2.81 -13.00
CA ALA A 195 4.27 -3.06 -11.88
C ALA A 195 4.41 -4.56 -11.59
N ARG A 196 3.29 -5.29 -11.56
CA ARG A 196 3.26 -6.74 -11.36
C ARG A 196 4.04 -7.50 -12.44
N ILE A 197 3.87 -7.11 -13.71
CA ILE A 197 4.53 -7.78 -14.86
C ILE A 197 6.00 -7.38 -14.95
N HIS A 198 6.31 -6.11 -14.70
CA HIS A 198 7.64 -5.55 -14.90
C HIS A 198 8.61 -5.91 -13.77
N PHE A 199 8.16 -5.84 -12.51
CA PHE A 199 8.99 -6.08 -11.32
C PHE A 199 8.80 -7.48 -10.70
N GLY A 200 7.73 -8.21 -11.08
CA GLY A 200 7.48 -9.57 -10.61
C GLY A 200 7.27 -9.65 -9.08
N ASN A 201 7.77 -10.74 -8.50
CA ASN A 201 7.56 -11.06 -7.07
C ASN A 201 8.33 -10.11 -6.12
N SER A 202 9.26 -9.32 -6.60
CA SER A 202 10.02 -8.34 -5.81
C SER A 202 9.55 -6.90 -6.04
N SER A 203 8.32 -6.73 -6.55
CA SER A 203 7.78 -5.41 -6.91
C SER A 203 7.77 -4.43 -5.73
N GLY A 204 7.52 -4.88 -4.51
CA GLY A 204 7.58 -4.05 -3.31
C GLY A 204 8.98 -3.49 -3.03
N TYR A 205 10.04 -4.28 -3.22
CA TYR A 205 11.41 -3.76 -3.17
C TYR A 205 11.67 -2.74 -4.27
N ALA A 206 11.26 -3.06 -5.50
CA ALA A 206 11.39 -2.15 -6.63
C ALA A 206 10.74 -0.79 -6.33
N GLN A 207 9.53 -0.80 -5.78
CA GLN A 207 8.80 0.39 -5.38
C GLN A 207 9.57 1.20 -4.33
N GLN A 208 10.17 0.55 -3.31
CA GLN A 208 10.92 1.24 -2.27
C GLN A 208 12.22 1.87 -2.79
N TYR A 209 12.94 1.20 -3.68
CA TYR A 209 14.11 1.78 -4.35
C TYR A 209 13.74 3.02 -5.18
N LEU A 210 12.67 2.93 -5.96
CA LEU A 210 12.17 4.06 -6.76
C LEU A 210 11.74 5.23 -5.88
N PHE A 211 11.00 4.96 -4.81
CA PHE A 211 10.56 5.95 -3.86
C PHE A 211 11.74 6.66 -3.17
N ALA A 212 12.75 5.90 -2.71
CA ALA A 212 13.95 6.44 -2.10
C ALA A 212 14.74 7.32 -3.09
N ALA A 213 14.90 6.86 -4.33
CA ALA A 213 15.61 7.59 -5.37
C ALA A 213 14.89 8.90 -5.76
N ALA A 214 13.56 8.90 -5.84
CA ALA A 214 12.79 10.11 -6.11
C ALA A 214 12.90 11.13 -4.96
N ARG A 215 12.83 10.66 -3.72
CA ARG A 215 12.99 11.53 -2.53
C ARG A 215 14.39 12.13 -2.41
N ALA A 216 15.40 11.44 -2.90
CA ALA A 216 16.77 11.94 -2.97
C ALA A 216 17.04 12.83 -4.20
N GLY A 217 16.04 13.04 -5.07
CA GLY A 217 16.20 13.83 -6.29
C GLY A 217 17.01 13.14 -7.40
N LEU A 218 17.26 11.84 -7.28
CA LEU A 218 18.02 11.06 -8.29
C LEU A 218 17.21 10.72 -9.52
N ILE A 219 15.87 10.68 -9.38
CA ILE A 219 14.93 10.45 -10.47
C ILE A 219 13.78 11.47 -10.40
N ARG A 220 13.21 11.79 -11.55
CA ARG A 220 12.04 12.70 -11.61
C ARG A 220 10.79 12.00 -11.09
N SER A 221 10.07 12.68 -10.23
CA SER A 221 8.73 12.31 -9.73
C SER A 221 7.69 13.31 -10.17
#